data_8e51824bb004eb2e83823aade5a415de
#
_entry.id   8e51824bb004eb2e83823aade5a415de
#
_cell.length_a   1.000
_cell.length_b   1.000
_cell.length_c   1.000
_cell.angle_alpha   90.00
_cell.angle_beta   90.00
_cell.angle_gamma   90.00
#
_symmetry.space_group_name_H-M   'P 1'
#
loop_
_entity.id
_entity.type
_entity.pdbx_description
1 polymer ?
#
loop_
_entity_poly.entity_id
_entity_poly.type
_entity_poly.pdbx_seq_one_letter_code
_entity_poly.pdbx_strand_id
1 'polypeptide(L)'
;MDLNTILELKGAGVDIDGALRRFSGNSALYEKFLKKFLTDSTFSQITKAFEGEDQEDALMATHTFKGVTANLGMDKLFNISSFMVDHIRADRFDEAAEAYPELEEAYKEMQMTSGSLCLTAAERK
;
A
#
# COMPACT_ATOMS: atom_id res chain seq x y z
N MET A 1 8.52 -0.47 -17.17
CA MET A 1 9.20 -0.45 -15.86
C MET A 1 10.60 -1.02 -16.07
N ASP A 2 11.62 -0.32 -15.62
CA ASP A 2 12.98 -0.79 -15.86
C ASP A 2 13.41 -1.88 -14.87
N LEU A 3 14.54 -2.53 -15.19
CA LEU A 3 15.03 -3.64 -14.39
C LEU A 3 15.41 -3.21 -12.98
N ASN A 4 16.00 -2.03 -12.82
CA ASN A 4 16.40 -1.54 -11.50
C ASN A 4 15.20 -1.35 -10.60
N THR A 5 14.11 -0.78 -11.12
CA THR A 5 12.88 -0.60 -10.37
C THR A 5 12.27 -1.94 -9.97
N ILE A 6 12.27 -2.91 -10.89
CA ILE A 6 11.78 -4.26 -10.60
C ILE A 6 12.58 -4.89 -9.47
N LEU A 7 13.90 -4.79 -9.53
CA LEU A 7 14.77 -5.36 -8.50
C LEU A 7 14.58 -4.69 -7.14
N GLU A 8 14.41 -3.38 -7.13
CA GLU A 8 14.14 -2.64 -5.89
C GLU A 8 12.83 -3.08 -5.25
N LEU A 9 11.78 -3.22 -6.06
CA LEU A 9 10.47 -3.66 -5.55
C LEU A 9 10.53 -5.09 -5.04
N LYS A 10 11.20 -5.99 -5.76
CA LYS A 10 11.39 -7.37 -5.30
C LYS A 10 12.17 -7.42 -4.00
N GLY A 11 13.20 -6.58 -3.88
CA GLY A 11 13.99 -6.48 -2.65
C GLY A 11 13.18 -5.97 -1.47
N ALA A 12 12.15 -5.18 -1.72
CA ALA A 12 11.24 -4.68 -0.69
C ALA A 12 10.10 -5.66 -0.37
N GLY A 13 10.10 -6.84 -0.99
CA GLY A 13 9.10 -7.87 -0.72
C GLY A 13 7.85 -7.80 -1.58
N VAL A 14 7.89 -7.06 -2.68
CA VAL A 14 6.75 -6.97 -3.59
C VAL A 14 6.73 -8.20 -4.51
N ASP A 15 5.58 -8.87 -4.56
CA ASP A 15 5.36 -10.00 -5.47
C ASP A 15 4.96 -9.49 -6.86
N ILE A 16 5.95 -9.03 -7.61
CA ILE A 16 5.72 -8.46 -8.95
C ILE A 16 5.17 -9.51 -9.90
N ASP A 17 5.70 -10.73 -9.86
CA ASP A 17 5.26 -11.79 -10.76
C ASP A 17 3.79 -12.13 -10.58
N GLY A 18 3.34 -12.25 -9.33
CA GLY A 18 1.93 -12.47 -9.03
C GLY A 18 1.06 -11.30 -9.44
N ALA A 19 1.54 -10.08 -9.20
CA ALA A 19 0.81 -8.87 -9.58
C ALA A 19 0.67 -8.79 -11.11
N LEU A 20 1.75 -9.05 -11.85
CA LEU A 20 1.70 -9.03 -13.31
C LEU A 20 0.73 -10.06 -13.86
N ARG A 21 0.63 -11.23 -13.24
CA ARG A 21 -0.37 -12.22 -13.66
C ARG A 21 -1.79 -11.67 -13.52
N ARG A 22 -2.06 -10.95 -12.43
CA ARG A 22 -3.38 -10.32 -12.22
C ARG A 22 -3.66 -9.21 -13.24
N PHE A 23 -2.61 -8.58 -13.76
CA PHE A 23 -2.72 -7.55 -14.79
C PHE A 23 -2.52 -8.12 -16.20
N SER A 24 -2.64 -9.45 -16.36
CA SER A 24 -2.50 -10.13 -17.65
C SER A 24 -1.16 -9.86 -18.35
N GLY A 25 -0.11 -9.71 -17.55
CA GLY A 25 1.23 -9.43 -18.06
C GLY A 25 1.46 -7.99 -18.51
N ASN A 26 0.49 -7.11 -18.33
CA ASN A 26 0.60 -5.71 -18.76
C ASN A 26 1.38 -4.88 -17.74
N SER A 27 2.70 -4.81 -17.91
CA SER A 27 3.57 -4.09 -16.98
C SER A 27 3.33 -2.58 -16.99
N ALA A 28 2.94 -2.01 -18.12
CA ALA A 28 2.64 -0.58 -18.19
C ALA A 28 1.40 -0.22 -17.35
N LEU A 29 0.39 -1.09 -17.38
CA LEU A 29 -0.81 -0.89 -16.58
C LEU A 29 -0.50 -1.06 -15.09
N TYR A 30 0.28 -2.07 -14.73
CA TYR A 30 0.72 -2.28 -13.35
C TYR A 30 1.47 -1.05 -12.83
N GLU A 31 2.42 -0.54 -13.61
CA GLU A 31 3.19 0.64 -13.26
C GLU A 31 2.31 1.86 -13.02
N LYS A 32 1.30 2.04 -13.86
CA LYS A 32 0.35 3.13 -13.73
C LYS A 32 -0.39 3.07 -12.40
N PHE A 33 -0.92 1.89 -12.06
CA PHE A 33 -1.64 1.72 -10.80
C PHE A 33 -0.72 1.81 -9.59
N LEU A 34 0.51 1.33 -9.71
CA LEU A 34 1.50 1.44 -8.65
C LEU A 34 1.83 2.90 -8.34
N LYS A 35 2.08 3.71 -9.37
CA LYS A 35 2.34 5.13 -9.22
C LYS A 35 1.17 5.84 -8.54
N LYS A 36 -0.04 5.53 -9.00
CA LYS A 36 -1.24 6.12 -8.43
C LYS A 36 -1.36 5.79 -6.94
N PHE A 37 -1.14 4.53 -6.59
CA PHE A 37 -1.21 4.08 -5.20
C PHE A 37 -0.22 4.83 -4.30
N LEU A 38 1.00 5.02 -4.79
CA LEU A 38 2.06 5.65 -3.99
C LEU A 38 1.93 7.16 -3.88
N THR A 39 1.09 7.78 -4.68
CA THR A 39 0.97 9.24 -4.74
C THR A 39 -0.43 9.77 -4.43
N ASP A 40 -1.44 8.90 -4.30
CA ASP A 40 -2.80 9.37 -4.03
C ASP A 40 -3.07 9.53 -2.53
N SER A 41 -4.30 9.88 -2.18
CA SER A 41 -4.69 10.18 -0.81
C SER A 41 -5.24 8.98 -0.05
N THR A 42 -5.15 7.77 -0.60
CA THR A 42 -5.74 6.58 0.04
C THR A 42 -5.20 6.38 1.44
N PHE A 43 -3.89 6.43 1.62
CA PHE A 43 -3.29 6.21 2.93
C PHE A 43 -3.67 7.32 3.93
N SER A 44 -3.79 8.58 3.47
CA SER A 44 -4.15 9.68 4.35
C SER A 44 -5.56 9.53 4.92
N GLN A 45 -6.44 8.83 4.23
CA GLN A 45 -7.78 8.54 4.74
C GLN A 45 -7.71 7.59 5.93
N ILE A 46 -6.78 6.62 5.90
CA ILE A 46 -6.54 5.74 7.04
C ILE A 46 -6.04 6.56 8.23
N THR A 47 -5.05 7.42 7.98
CA THR A 47 -4.48 8.29 9.02
C THR A 47 -5.56 9.11 9.71
N LYS A 48 -6.40 9.78 8.93
CA LYS A 48 -7.47 10.62 9.48
C LYS A 48 -8.48 9.82 10.30
N ALA A 49 -8.83 8.63 9.83
CA ALA A 49 -9.80 7.78 10.51
C ALA A 49 -9.26 7.32 11.88
N PHE A 50 -7.99 6.94 11.95
CA PHE A 50 -7.40 6.54 13.23
C PHE A 50 -7.18 7.73 14.17
N GLU A 51 -6.78 8.89 13.65
CA GLU A 51 -6.65 10.10 14.45
C GLU A 51 -7.98 10.52 15.06
N GLY A 52 -9.06 10.40 14.29
CA GLY A 52 -10.41 10.73 14.74
C GLY A 52 -11.08 9.63 15.54
N GLU A 53 -10.42 8.49 15.71
CA GLU A 53 -10.97 7.30 16.37
C GLU A 53 -12.32 6.87 15.79
N ASP A 54 -12.50 7.08 14.50
CA ASP A 54 -13.72 6.69 13.78
C ASP A 54 -13.56 5.26 13.28
N GLN A 55 -14.17 4.33 14.01
CA GLN A 55 -14.00 2.90 13.74
C GLN A 55 -14.58 2.50 12.39
N GLU A 56 -15.70 3.07 12.01
CA GLU A 56 -16.37 2.75 10.74
C GLU A 56 -15.51 3.21 9.55
N ASP A 57 -15.04 4.46 9.61
CA ASP A 57 -14.17 5.01 8.55
C ASP A 57 -12.84 4.28 8.51
N ALA A 58 -12.28 3.93 9.68
CA ALA A 58 -11.03 3.17 9.76
C ALA A 58 -11.18 1.81 9.09
N LEU A 59 -12.29 1.12 9.34
CA LEU A 59 -12.55 -0.17 8.71
C LEU A 59 -12.65 -0.04 7.21
N MET A 60 -13.44 0.94 6.73
CA MET A 60 -13.65 1.14 5.30
C MET A 60 -12.34 1.49 4.58
N ALA A 61 -11.60 2.45 5.11
CA ALA A 61 -10.35 2.90 4.49
C ALA A 61 -9.29 1.79 4.48
N THR A 62 -9.14 1.09 5.60
CA THR A 62 -8.15 0.01 5.71
C THR A 62 -8.53 -1.19 4.85
N HIS A 63 -9.81 -1.51 4.76
CA HIS A 63 -10.29 -2.59 3.89
C HIS A 63 -10.01 -2.28 2.41
N THR A 64 -10.26 -1.05 1.99
CA THR A 64 -9.96 -0.62 0.62
C THR A 64 -8.46 -0.71 0.34
N PHE A 65 -7.65 -0.23 1.27
CA PHE A 65 -6.19 -0.27 1.17
C PHE A 65 -5.68 -1.72 1.06
N LYS A 66 -6.22 -2.61 1.89
CA LYS A 66 -5.91 -4.03 1.85
C LYS A 66 -6.14 -4.62 0.46
N GLY A 67 -7.28 -4.31 -0.15
CA GLY A 67 -7.61 -4.80 -1.48
C GLY A 67 -6.63 -4.31 -2.54
N VAL A 68 -6.26 -3.04 -2.48
CA VAL A 68 -5.31 -2.46 -3.44
C VAL A 68 -3.92 -3.08 -3.27
N THR A 69 -3.45 -3.24 -2.03
CA THR A 69 -2.13 -3.86 -1.77
C THR A 69 -2.08 -5.30 -2.25
N ALA A 70 -3.17 -6.05 -2.10
CA ALA A 70 -3.26 -7.41 -2.62
C ALA A 70 -3.05 -7.44 -4.14
N ASN A 71 -3.73 -6.55 -4.86
CA ASN A 71 -3.63 -6.48 -6.31
C ASN A 71 -2.24 -6.09 -6.80
N LEU A 72 -1.55 -5.23 -6.05
CA LEU A 72 -0.22 -4.74 -6.42
C LEU A 72 0.91 -5.63 -5.92
N GLY A 73 0.60 -6.69 -5.18
CA GLY A 73 1.61 -7.62 -4.68
C GLY A 73 2.42 -7.10 -3.50
N MET A 74 1.89 -6.12 -2.78
CA MET A 74 2.57 -5.52 -1.62
C MET A 74 2.25 -6.32 -0.35
N ASP A 75 2.88 -7.50 -0.24
CA ASP A 75 2.52 -8.49 0.79
C ASP A 75 2.64 -7.97 2.22
N LYS A 76 3.68 -7.20 2.52
CA LYS A 76 3.86 -6.67 3.88
C LYS A 76 2.72 -5.72 4.25
N LEU A 77 2.39 -4.79 3.37
CA LEU A 77 1.28 -3.86 3.59
C LEU A 77 -0.05 -4.59 3.67
N PHE A 78 -0.21 -5.60 2.83
CA PHE A 78 -1.41 -6.43 2.85
C PHE A 78 -1.57 -7.14 4.19
N ASN A 79 -0.50 -7.75 4.69
CA ASN A 79 -0.56 -8.51 5.94
C ASN A 79 -0.89 -7.61 7.14
N ILE A 80 -0.28 -6.43 7.22
CA ILE A 80 -0.55 -5.49 8.31
C ILE A 80 -1.99 -4.98 8.23
N SER A 81 -2.43 -4.55 7.05
CA SER A 81 -3.78 -4.04 6.88
C SER A 81 -4.84 -5.13 7.11
N SER A 82 -4.54 -6.36 6.73
CA SER A 82 -5.41 -7.51 7.00
C SER A 82 -5.59 -7.74 8.50
N PHE A 83 -4.50 -7.69 9.26
CA PHE A 83 -4.54 -7.76 10.72
C PHE A 83 -5.43 -6.65 11.30
N MET A 84 -5.24 -5.42 10.82
CA MET A 84 -6.02 -4.28 11.30
C MET A 84 -7.51 -4.44 11.01
N VAL A 85 -7.85 -4.83 9.79
CA VAL A 85 -9.25 -5.07 9.41
C VAL A 85 -9.89 -6.14 10.31
N ASP A 86 -9.20 -7.24 10.51
CA ASP A 86 -9.72 -8.35 11.32
C ASP A 86 -9.98 -7.90 12.76
N HIS A 87 -9.09 -7.09 13.31
CA HIS A 87 -9.24 -6.61 14.69
C HIS A 87 -10.33 -5.57 14.84
N ILE A 88 -10.49 -4.67 13.86
CA ILE A 88 -11.60 -3.73 13.88
C ILE A 88 -12.93 -4.50 13.84
N ARG A 89 -13.03 -5.51 12.98
CA ARG A 89 -14.24 -6.33 12.87
C ARG A 89 -14.53 -7.14 14.13
N ALA A 90 -13.50 -7.49 14.88
CA ALA A 90 -13.63 -8.22 16.14
C ALA A 90 -13.88 -7.31 17.34
N ASP A 91 -14.17 -6.03 17.09
CA ASP A 91 -14.39 -5.02 18.14
C ASP A 91 -13.14 -4.80 18.99
N ARG A 92 -11.98 -4.85 18.33
CA ARG A 92 -10.67 -4.63 18.97
C ARG A 92 -9.94 -3.49 18.27
N PHE A 93 -10.62 -2.34 18.21
CA PHE A 93 -10.08 -1.17 17.52
C PHE A 93 -8.73 -0.73 18.09
N ASP A 94 -8.56 -0.85 19.43
CA ASP A 94 -7.30 -0.46 20.08
C ASP A 94 -6.11 -1.25 19.55
N GLU A 95 -6.31 -2.56 19.30
CA GLU A 95 -5.25 -3.40 18.77
C GLU A 95 -4.91 -3.03 17.32
N ALA A 96 -5.92 -2.67 16.55
CA ALA A 96 -5.71 -2.16 15.18
C ALA A 96 -4.93 -0.85 15.21
N ALA A 97 -5.28 0.05 16.14
CA ALA A 97 -4.60 1.34 16.29
C ALA A 97 -3.13 1.14 16.67
N GLU A 98 -2.84 0.14 17.48
CA GLU A 98 -1.45 -0.18 17.85
C GLU A 98 -0.62 -0.64 16.65
N ALA A 99 -1.26 -1.25 15.67
CA ALA A 99 -0.58 -1.70 14.45
C ALA A 99 -0.40 -0.57 13.42
N TYR A 100 -1.12 0.53 13.57
CA TYR A 100 -1.05 1.63 12.61
C TYR A 100 0.36 2.17 12.38
N PRO A 101 1.18 2.43 13.42
CA PRO A 101 2.55 2.93 13.18
C PRO A 101 3.39 2.01 12.31
N GLU A 102 3.20 0.70 12.44
CA GLU A 102 3.91 -0.27 11.60
C GLU A 102 3.46 -0.16 10.14
N LEU A 103 2.15 0.03 9.91
CA LEU A 103 1.64 0.24 8.56
C LEU A 103 2.19 1.52 7.96
N GLU A 104 2.21 2.60 8.74
CA GLU A 104 2.73 3.89 8.28
C GLU A 104 4.20 3.79 7.89
N GLU A 105 5.01 3.15 8.72
CA GLU A 105 6.43 2.96 8.43
C GLU A 105 6.63 2.14 7.17
N ALA A 106 5.89 1.04 7.05
CA ALA A 106 5.99 0.18 5.86
C ALA A 106 5.56 0.90 4.59
N TYR A 107 4.54 1.75 4.68
CA TYR A 107 4.09 2.53 3.54
C TYR A 107 5.13 3.57 3.11
N LYS A 108 5.74 4.25 4.08
CA LYS A 108 6.80 5.23 3.80
C LYS A 108 8.02 4.55 3.17
N GLU A 109 8.39 3.37 3.67
CA GLU A 109 9.48 2.59 3.07
C GLU A 109 9.19 2.23 1.63
N MET A 110 7.94 1.85 1.34
CA MET A 110 7.54 1.54 -0.03
C MET A 110 7.62 2.77 -0.93
N GLN A 111 7.22 3.93 -0.45
CA GLN A 111 7.35 5.18 -1.19
C GLN A 111 8.81 5.51 -1.49
N MET A 112 9.70 5.31 -0.52
CA MET A 112 11.13 5.55 -0.70
C MET A 112 11.77 4.56 -1.66
N THR A 113 11.44 3.28 -1.51
CA THR A 113 11.94 2.22 -2.39
C THR A 113 11.54 2.48 -3.84
N SER A 114 10.34 2.99 -4.05
CA SER A 114 9.81 3.28 -5.37
C SER A 114 10.01 4.74 -5.77
N GLY A 115 10.96 5.43 -5.14
CA GLY A 115 11.18 6.85 -5.37
C GLY A 115 11.42 7.19 -6.82
N SER A 116 12.21 6.40 -7.54
CA SER A 116 12.46 6.63 -8.96
C SER A 116 11.19 6.48 -9.79
N LEU A 117 10.30 5.58 -9.41
CA LEU A 117 9.02 5.37 -10.08
C LEU A 117 8.05 6.51 -9.77
N CYS A 118 8.06 6.99 -8.53
CA CYS A 118 7.21 8.10 -8.11
C CYS A 118 7.64 9.45 -8.68
N LEU A 119 8.91 9.57 -9.05
CA LEU A 119 9.43 10.80 -9.67
C LEU A 119 8.89 10.92 -11.08
N THR A 120 8.10 11.95 -11.31
CA THR A 120 7.58 12.24 -12.65
C THR A 120 8.62 13.01 -13.45
N ALA A 121 8.34 13.23 -14.73
CA ALA A 121 9.20 14.05 -15.58
C ALA A 121 9.42 15.45 -14.98
N ALA A 122 8.40 16.02 -14.35
CA ALA A 122 8.51 17.33 -13.71
C ALA A 122 9.47 17.32 -12.51
N GLU A 123 9.44 16.25 -11.74
CA GLU A 123 10.30 16.10 -10.56
C GLU A 123 11.74 15.75 -10.90
N ARG A 124 11.95 15.17 -12.06
CA ARG A 124 13.29 14.78 -12.53
C ARG A 124 14.06 15.91 -13.19
N LYS A 125 13.43 17.00 -13.42
CA LYS A 125 14.08 18.16 -14.06
C LYS A 125 15.21 18.76 -13.24
#